data_d750e2a0422a8b5044eb19f18621a7ad
#
_entry.id   d750e2a0422a8b5044eb19f18621a7ad
#
_cell.length_a   1.000
_cell.length_b   1.000
_cell.length_c   1.000
_cell.angle_alpha   90.00
_cell.angle_beta   90.00
_cell.angle_gamma   90.00
#
_symmetry.space_group_name_H-M   'P 1'
#
loop_
_entity.id
_entity.type
_entity.pdbx_description
1 polymer ?
#
loop_
_entity_poly.entity_id
_entity_poly.type
_entity_poly.pdbx_seq_one_letter_code
_entity_poly.pdbx_strand_id
1 'polypeptide(L)'
;MVFQVQFEKNDPNYIASAEYYLKKVGREKIFSDQNPNEITFLKIAEKLMREVEEIGTFDYFYYANPSTERANVLSYLEMEKKEDYREDLFFLRYCYSEGFLYTEDQEREKKEIYQSSHDMIWGVSQEAAVCITCPEMGRGTFIRTTFYRNFNYQYLYMYILLLHQKYVLYMFLTEIGVGRYNTLETLEEYRRRLYEFEADFVFSCVTEVAQYQRLYDRMTDVFALKDMYEDINEPIRALTEERKRETEEEQKSREAKLNRSLLFLSILSVFSALIDSFDFSASFLGGTLKFGPAVVHGVQGVCILLIFLTAAGVLKSLFVSKKEKLKE
;
A
#
# COMPACT_ATOMS: atom_id res chain seq x y z
N MET A 1 -6.31 14.20 14.78
CA MET A 1 -6.61 15.28 15.75
C MET A 1 -5.32 15.77 16.37
N VAL A 2 -5.18 17.07 16.63
CA VAL A 2 -3.99 17.68 17.22
C VAL A 2 -4.37 18.34 18.53
N PHE A 3 -3.64 18.05 19.59
CA PHE A 3 -3.75 18.72 20.88
C PHE A 3 -2.49 19.59 21.09
N GLN A 4 -2.68 20.85 21.41
CA GLN A 4 -1.59 21.74 21.79
C GLN A 4 -1.50 21.81 23.32
N VAL A 5 -0.30 21.53 23.84
CA VAL A 5 -0.01 21.60 25.27
C VAL A 5 1.13 22.61 25.47
N GLN A 6 0.96 23.50 26.43
CA GLN A 6 1.98 24.45 26.82
C GLN A 6 2.52 24.08 28.20
N PHE A 7 3.83 23.97 28.32
CA PHE A 7 4.48 23.66 29.59
C PHE A 7 4.88 24.94 30.33
N GLU A 8 4.73 24.91 31.64
CA GLU A 8 5.10 26.03 32.52
C GLU A 8 6.61 26.20 32.66
N LYS A 9 7.37 25.09 32.54
CA LYS A 9 8.82 25.07 32.68
C LYS A 9 9.47 24.71 31.36
N ASN A 10 10.48 25.48 30.99
CA ASN A 10 11.28 25.24 29.79
C ASN A 10 12.53 24.38 30.13
N ASP A 11 12.30 23.21 30.75
CA ASP A 11 13.31 22.25 31.15
C ASP A 11 13.13 20.98 30.30
N PRO A 12 14.15 20.54 29.54
CA PRO A 12 14.07 19.38 28.67
C PRO A 12 13.65 18.09 29.40
N ASN A 13 14.18 17.84 30.59
CA ASN A 13 13.86 16.63 31.36
C ASN A 13 12.41 16.65 31.86
N TYR A 14 11.95 17.81 32.33
CA TYR A 14 10.55 17.99 32.73
C TYR A 14 9.61 17.76 31.52
N ILE A 15 9.92 18.37 30.37
CA ILE A 15 9.11 18.23 29.17
C ILE A 15 9.13 16.80 28.66
N ALA A 16 10.28 16.15 28.55
CA ALA A 16 10.39 14.78 28.12
C ALA A 16 9.61 13.82 29.02
N SER A 17 9.69 14.02 30.35
CA SER A 17 8.91 13.25 31.31
C SER A 17 7.40 13.46 31.15
N ALA A 18 6.97 14.71 30.95
CA ALA A 18 5.58 15.01 30.69
C ALA A 18 5.08 14.38 29.38
N GLU A 19 5.86 14.49 28.30
CA GLU A 19 5.58 13.87 27.00
C GLU A 19 5.49 12.33 27.08
N TYR A 20 6.34 11.69 27.92
CA TYR A 20 6.27 10.26 28.18
C TYR A 20 4.90 9.81 28.67
N TYR A 21 4.28 10.60 29.54
CA TYR A 21 2.92 10.31 30.02
C TYR A 21 1.85 10.75 29.03
N LEU A 22 1.92 11.98 28.52
CA LEU A 22 0.91 12.56 27.62
C LEU A 22 0.75 11.79 26.30
N LYS A 23 1.82 11.20 25.77
CA LYS A 23 1.73 10.38 24.54
C LYS A 23 0.89 9.11 24.72
N LYS A 24 0.64 8.66 25.96
CA LYS A 24 -0.20 7.50 26.27
C LYS A 24 -1.68 7.92 26.38
N VAL A 25 -2.23 8.37 25.28
CA VAL A 25 -3.52 9.07 25.19
C VAL A 25 -4.72 8.30 25.75
N GLY A 26 -4.66 6.97 25.78
CA GLY A 26 -5.72 6.10 26.33
C GLY A 26 -5.59 5.82 27.84
N ARG A 27 -4.44 6.09 28.44
CA ARG A 27 -4.14 5.72 29.82
C ARG A 27 -4.08 6.90 30.77
N GLU A 28 -3.43 7.98 30.33
CA GLU A 28 -3.21 9.13 31.20
C GLU A 28 -4.46 9.99 31.30
N LYS A 29 -4.78 10.33 32.54
CA LYS A 29 -5.98 11.09 32.89
C LYS A 29 -5.65 12.57 32.95
N ILE A 30 -6.45 13.36 32.25
CA ILE A 30 -6.39 14.82 32.30
C ILE A 30 -7.39 15.28 33.36
N PHE A 31 -6.90 15.91 34.41
CA PHE A 31 -7.74 16.50 35.43
C PHE A 31 -8.10 17.93 35.03
N SER A 32 -9.39 18.23 35.06
CA SER A 32 -9.91 19.59 35.04
C SER A 32 -10.54 19.87 36.39
N ASP A 33 -10.24 21.01 36.97
CA ASP A 33 -10.85 21.46 38.22
C ASP A 33 -12.37 21.54 38.14
N GLN A 34 -12.93 21.61 36.95
CA GLN A 34 -14.36 21.69 36.68
C GLN A 34 -15.03 20.34 36.44
N ASN A 35 -14.27 19.26 36.23
CA ASN A 35 -14.82 17.94 35.94
C ASN A 35 -13.96 16.83 36.53
N PRO A 36 -14.31 16.32 37.73
CA PRO A 36 -13.52 15.29 38.42
C PRO A 36 -13.59 13.91 37.73
N ASN A 37 -14.38 13.77 36.66
CA ASN A 37 -14.40 12.56 35.88
C ASN A 37 -13.10 12.43 35.07
N GLU A 38 -12.45 11.31 35.25
CA GLU A 38 -11.20 10.93 34.61
C GLU A 38 -11.36 10.89 33.09
N ILE A 39 -10.97 11.98 32.43
CA ILE A 39 -11.02 12.12 30.97
C ILE A 39 -9.62 11.91 30.40
N THR A 40 -9.47 11.05 29.41
CA THR A 40 -8.23 10.86 28.65
C THR A 40 -8.29 11.65 27.34
N PHE A 41 -7.15 11.97 26.73
CA PHE A 41 -7.09 12.58 25.40
C PHE A 41 -7.84 11.75 24.35
N LEU A 42 -7.77 10.42 24.45
CA LEU A 42 -8.51 9.52 23.58
C LEU A 42 -10.01 9.73 23.69
N LYS A 43 -10.55 9.78 24.91
CA LYS A 43 -12.01 10.03 25.12
C LYS A 43 -12.46 11.38 24.58
N ILE A 44 -11.60 12.41 24.69
CA ILE A 44 -11.90 13.72 24.08
C ILE A 44 -11.93 13.60 22.56
N ALA A 45 -10.94 12.92 21.98
CA ALA A 45 -10.86 12.67 20.55
C ALA A 45 -12.09 11.91 20.04
N GLU A 46 -12.46 10.80 20.71
CA GLU A 46 -13.64 10.01 20.37
C GLU A 46 -14.94 10.83 20.42
N LYS A 47 -15.09 11.64 21.46
CA LYS A 47 -16.26 12.50 21.58
C LYS A 47 -16.36 13.49 20.43
N LEU A 48 -15.25 14.18 20.11
CA LEU A 48 -15.22 15.15 19.01
C LEU A 48 -15.43 14.48 17.65
N MET A 49 -14.88 13.28 17.45
CA MET A 49 -15.07 12.52 16.20
C MET A 49 -16.53 12.09 16.03
N ARG A 50 -17.23 11.67 17.10
CA ARG A 50 -18.65 11.34 17.06
C ARG A 50 -19.54 12.53 16.69
N GLU A 51 -19.15 13.73 17.07
CA GLU A 51 -19.87 14.96 16.69
C GLU A 51 -19.69 15.31 15.19
N VAL A 52 -18.71 14.70 14.52
CA VAL A 52 -18.41 14.87 13.09
C VAL A 52 -18.90 13.67 12.25
N GLU A 53 -19.67 12.75 12.85
CA GLU A 53 -20.17 11.50 12.24
C GLU A 53 -21.02 11.68 10.96
N GLU A 54 -21.40 12.89 10.60
CA GLU A 54 -21.98 13.17 9.27
C GLU A 54 -21.02 12.91 8.11
N ILE A 55 -19.72 12.67 8.38
CA ILE A 55 -18.67 12.53 7.36
C ILE A 55 -18.31 11.06 7.06
N GLY A 56 -18.81 10.08 7.84
CA GLY A 56 -18.56 8.65 7.59
C GLY A 56 -18.26 7.84 8.86
N THR A 57 -18.03 6.55 8.67
CA THR A 57 -17.60 5.64 9.74
C THR A 57 -16.10 5.78 9.96
N PHE A 58 -15.68 5.94 11.21
CA PHE A 58 -14.26 5.95 11.59
C PHE A 58 -13.84 4.56 12.04
N ASP A 59 -12.86 3.97 11.35
CA ASP A 59 -12.20 2.76 11.80
C ASP A 59 -10.97 3.11 12.64
N TYR A 60 -10.88 2.49 13.82
CA TYR A 60 -9.68 2.60 14.63
C TYR A 60 -8.60 1.67 14.11
N PHE A 61 -7.47 2.25 13.74
CA PHE A 61 -6.31 1.47 13.37
C PHE A 61 -5.37 1.31 14.56
N TYR A 62 -5.29 0.08 15.08
CA TYR A 62 -4.37 -0.27 16.16
C TYR A 62 -3.20 -1.09 15.62
N TYR A 63 -2.04 -0.47 15.53
CA TYR A 63 -0.84 -1.19 15.17
C TYR A 63 -0.31 -2.00 16.36
N ALA A 64 -0.24 -3.32 16.22
CA ALA A 64 0.38 -4.32 17.09
C ALA A 64 -0.22 -4.54 18.49
N ASN A 65 -0.80 -3.56 19.16
CA ASN A 65 -1.41 -3.78 20.47
C ASN A 65 -2.42 -2.68 20.83
N PRO A 66 -3.72 -2.99 20.89
CA PRO A 66 -4.77 -2.01 21.22
C PRO A 66 -4.61 -1.38 22.61
N SER A 67 -3.85 -1.96 23.51
CA SER A 67 -3.60 -1.40 24.85
C SER A 67 -2.53 -0.31 24.89
N THR A 68 -1.86 0.00 23.78
CA THR A 68 -0.77 0.98 23.67
C THR A 68 -1.07 2.11 22.73
N GLU A 69 -2.26 2.69 22.87
CA GLU A 69 -2.63 3.89 22.12
C GLU A 69 -1.67 5.02 22.45
N ARG A 70 -0.93 5.47 21.43
CA ARG A 70 0.08 6.51 21.58
C ARG A 70 -0.12 7.61 20.56
N ALA A 71 0.07 8.86 21.00
CA ALA A 71 0.17 10.00 20.12
C ALA A 71 1.62 10.18 19.66
N ASN A 72 1.81 10.74 18.47
CA ASN A 72 3.07 11.28 18.05
C ASN A 72 3.23 12.71 18.59
N VAL A 73 4.45 13.07 18.96
CA VAL A 73 4.75 14.35 19.60
C VAL A 73 5.54 15.22 18.65
N LEU A 74 5.14 16.50 18.55
CA LEU A 74 5.93 17.54 17.90
C LEU A 74 6.15 18.65 18.94
N SER A 75 7.38 18.84 19.39
CA SER A 75 7.72 19.77 20.45
C SER A 75 8.69 20.87 20.01
N TYR A 76 8.57 22.02 20.67
CA TYR A 76 9.40 23.20 20.45
C TYR A 76 9.89 23.74 21.79
N LEU A 77 11.20 23.93 21.89
CA LEU A 77 11.82 24.49 23.07
C LEU A 77 12.78 25.63 22.69
N GLU A 78 12.75 26.70 23.48
CA GLU A 78 13.78 27.74 23.44
C GLU A 78 14.70 27.55 24.65
N MET A 79 15.99 27.33 24.41
CA MET A 79 16.97 27.06 25.43
C MET A 79 18.14 28.03 25.37
N GLU A 80 18.87 28.17 26.48
CA GLU A 80 20.16 28.80 26.46
C GLU A 80 21.17 27.96 25.68
N LYS A 81 22.18 28.63 25.09
CA LYS A 81 23.19 27.94 24.29
C LYS A 81 24.00 26.98 25.16
N LYS A 82 24.04 25.72 24.72
CA LYS A 82 24.90 24.66 25.25
C LYS A 82 25.95 24.25 24.22
N GLU A 83 27.03 23.64 24.67
CA GLU A 83 28.01 23.03 23.76
C GLU A 83 27.46 21.77 23.08
N ASP A 84 26.61 21.02 23.78
CA ASP A 84 26.04 19.77 23.30
C ASP A 84 24.56 19.64 23.71
N TYR A 85 23.71 19.26 22.76
CA TYR A 85 22.27 19.03 22.93
C TYR A 85 21.88 17.56 22.75
N ARG A 86 22.83 16.65 22.54
CA ARG A 86 22.54 15.24 22.19
C ARG A 86 21.74 14.53 23.28
N GLU A 87 22.09 14.76 24.53
CA GLU A 87 21.37 14.19 25.67
C GLU A 87 19.96 14.78 25.79
N ASP A 88 19.78 16.10 25.71
CA ASP A 88 18.45 16.72 25.73
C ASP A 88 17.59 16.21 24.57
N LEU A 89 18.16 16.15 23.36
CA LEU A 89 17.48 15.62 22.19
C LEU A 89 17.16 14.14 22.32
N PHE A 90 18.00 13.34 22.99
CA PHE A 90 17.71 11.95 23.24
C PHE A 90 16.44 11.77 24.07
N PHE A 91 16.33 12.47 25.19
CA PHE A 91 15.16 12.40 26.04
C PHE A 91 13.89 12.91 25.36
N LEU A 92 13.99 14.04 24.67
CA LEU A 92 12.85 14.66 24.01
C LEU A 92 12.36 13.88 22.79
N ARG A 93 13.26 13.46 21.86
CA ARG A 93 12.84 12.77 20.63
C ARG A 93 12.29 11.36 20.88
N TYR A 94 12.65 10.72 22.00
CA TYR A 94 12.07 9.45 22.39
C TYR A 94 10.97 9.59 23.45
N CYS A 95 10.72 10.80 23.93
CA CYS A 95 9.83 11.09 25.05
C CYS A 95 10.14 10.16 26.24
N TYR A 96 11.38 10.10 26.69
CA TYR A 96 11.80 9.24 27.78
C TYR A 96 11.68 9.96 29.12
N SER A 97 11.23 9.24 30.14
CA SER A 97 11.22 9.74 31.52
C SER A 97 12.59 9.58 32.19
N GLU A 98 12.75 10.18 33.35
CA GLU A 98 13.99 10.17 34.17
C GLU A 98 14.62 8.78 34.48
N GLY A 99 13.86 7.69 34.27
CA GLY A 99 14.37 6.33 34.45
C GLY A 99 15.22 5.80 33.31
N PHE A 100 15.35 6.52 32.21
CA PHE A 100 16.18 6.14 31.08
C PHE A 100 17.53 6.82 31.16
N LEU A 101 18.56 6.12 30.67
CA LEU A 101 19.94 6.64 30.63
C LEU A 101 20.32 6.93 29.19
N TYR A 102 20.90 8.11 28.97
CA TYR A 102 21.48 8.45 27.69
C TYR A 102 22.64 7.52 27.35
N THR A 103 22.64 7.04 26.13
CA THR A 103 23.75 6.28 25.55
C THR A 103 24.04 6.87 24.17
N GLU A 104 25.29 7.26 23.95
CA GLU A 104 25.73 7.77 22.64
C GLU A 104 25.63 6.68 21.57
N ASP A 105 24.96 6.98 20.46
CA ASP A 105 24.87 6.15 19.26
C ASP A 105 25.10 7.05 18.04
N GLN A 106 26.35 7.18 17.67
CA GLN A 106 26.75 8.12 16.60
C GLN A 106 26.08 7.84 15.27
N GLU A 107 25.87 6.58 14.90
CA GLU A 107 25.24 6.23 13.60
C GLU A 107 23.75 6.59 13.58
N ARG A 108 23.05 6.36 14.69
CA ARG A 108 21.67 6.74 14.86
C ARG A 108 21.52 8.25 14.96
N GLU A 109 22.35 8.91 15.72
CA GLU A 109 22.33 10.35 15.91
C GLU A 109 22.57 11.12 14.61
N LYS A 110 23.44 10.65 13.74
CA LYS A 110 23.61 11.23 12.39
C LYS A 110 22.34 11.23 11.55
N LYS A 111 21.47 10.24 11.74
CA LYS A 111 20.18 10.14 11.05
C LYS A 111 19.11 10.98 11.73
N GLU A 112 19.05 10.92 13.04
CA GLU A 112 17.97 11.45 13.87
C GLU A 112 18.19 12.90 14.33
N ILE A 113 19.42 13.41 14.28
CA ILE A 113 19.74 14.80 14.64
C ILE A 113 20.09 15.60 13.40
N TYR A 114 19.47 16.76 13.27
CA TYR A 114 19.65 17.66 12.14
C TYR A 114 19.85 19.11 12.59
N GLN A 115 21.03 19.66 12.37
CA GLN A 115 21.32 21.08 12.59
C GLN A 115 20.82 21.88 11.38
N SER A 116 19.69 22.57 11.52
CA SER A 116 19.10 23.36 10.43
C SER A 116 19.72 24.74 10.28
N SER A 117 20.19 25.32 11.38
CA SER A 117 20.95 26.58 11.43
C SER A 117 21.78 26.62 12.71
N HIS A 118 22.59 27.68 12.85
CA HIS A 118 23.42 27.86 14.06
C HIS A 118 22.59 27.88 15.36
N ASP A 119 21.36 28.39 15.28
CA ASP A 119 20.48 28.58 16.43
C ASP A 119 19.35 27.54 16.52
N MET A 120 19.29 26.56 15.61
CA MET A 120 18.19 25.60 15.54
C MET A 120 18.68 24.21 15.26
N ILE A 121 18.33 23.29 16.13
CA ILE A 121 18.63 21.85 16.01
C ILE A 121 17.37 21.04 16.16
N TRP A 122 17.24 20.01 15.34
CA TRP A 122 16.11 19.09 15.35
C TRP A 122 16.55 17.70 15.81
N GLY A 123 15.71 17.07 16.63
CA GLY A 123 15.79 15.65 16.93
C GLY A 123 14.53 14.98 16.42
N VAL A 124 14.67 13.89 15.69
CA VAL A 124 13.54 13.14 15.10
C VAL A 124 13.67 11.67 15.44
N SER A 125 12.58 11.06 15.84
CA SER A 125 12.47 9.61 16.03
C SER A 125 11.17 9.08 15.41
N GLN A 126 10.92 7.78 15.52
CA GLN A 126 9.66 7.19 15.11
C GLN A 126 8.43 7.68 15.91
N GLU A 127 8.63 8.23 17.11
CA GLU A 127 7.56 8.62 18.02
C GLU A 127 7.39 10.13 18.12
N ALA A 128 8.47 10.90 17.94
CA ALA A 128 8.46 12.34 18.16
C ALA A 128 9.43 13.09 17.24
N ALA A 129 9.14 14.38 17.06
CA ALA A 129 10.06 15.34 16.50
C ALA A 129 10.15 16.55 17.43
N VAL A 130 11.35 17.02 17.68
CA VAL A 130 11.61 18.15 18.57
C VAL A 130 12.50 19.18 17.88
N CYS A 131 12.19 20.45 18.07
CA CYS A 131 13.04 21.57 17.67
C CYS A 131 13.52 22.32 18.91
N ILE A 132 14.83 22.36 19.11
CA ILE A 132 15.47 23.22 20.11
C ILE A 132 16.01 24.45 19.40
N THR A 133 15.68 25.63 19.90
CA THR A 133 16.20 26.90 19.42
C THR A 133 17.00 27.59 20.50
N CYS A 134 18.12 28.19 20.10
CA CYS A 134 19.02 28.93 21.00
C CYS A 134 19.26 30.32 20.43
N PRO A 135 18.33 31.27 20.66
CA PRO A 135 18.43 32.60 20.06
C PRO A 135 19.63 33.36 20.63
N GLU A 136 20.56 33.71 19.77
CA GLU A 136 21.63 34.62 20.11
C GLU A 136 21.14 36.08 20.19
N MET A 137 21.91 36.94 20.83
CA MET A 137 21.60 38.41 20.93
C MET A 137 21.34 38.97 19.52
N GLY A 138 20.14 39.54 19.33
CA GLY A 138 19.69 40.14 18.07
C GLY A 138 18.79 39.25 17.18
N ARG A 139 18.74 37.92 17.36
CA ARG A 139 17.86 37.04 16.58
C ARG A 139 16.62 36.53 17.34
N GLY A 140 16.53 36.78 18.63
CA GLY A 140 15.44 36.34 19.49
C GLY A 140 14.06 36.75 18.99
N THR A 141 13.92 37.94 18.40
CA THR A 141 12.65 38.43 17.85
C THR A 141 12.19 37.54 16.68
N PHE A 142 13.08 37.19 15.75
CA PHE A 142 12.73 36.28 14.63
C PHE A 142 12.27 34.93 15.12
N ILE A 143 12.98 34.31 16.05
CA ILE A 143 12.67 32.99 16.59
C ILE A 143 11.32 33.00 17.33
N ARG A 144 11.11 33.98 18.19
CA ARG A 144 9.88 34.08 19.00
C ARG A 144 8.64 34.49 18.23
N THR A 145 8.78 35.13 17.08
CA THR A 145 7.65 35.59 16.26
C THR A 145 7.48 34.79 15.00
N THR A 146 8.44 34.94 14.08
CA THR A 146 8.31 34.34 12.73
C THR A 146 8.50 32.84 12.75
N PHE A 147 9.56 32.36 13.40
CA PHE A 147 9.81 30.92 13.45
C PHE A 147 8.74 30.18 14.27
N TYR A 148 8.37 30.69 15.45
CA TYR A 148 7.31 30.10 16.28
C TYR A 148 5.96 30.00 15.54
N ARG A 149 5.60 31.05 14.78
CA ARG A 149 4.41 30.99 13.92
C ARG A 149 4.56 29.92 12.84
N ASN A 150 5.71 29.87 12.15
CA ASN A 150 5.95 28.87 11.11
C ASN A 150 5.96 27.45 11.69
N PHE A 151 6.48 27.26 12.92
CA PHE A 151 6.45 26.01 13.62
C PHE A 151 5.01 25.50 13.83
N ASN A 152 4.12 26.36 14.31
CA ASN A 152 2.72 26.01 14.56
C ASN A 152 1.87 25.81 13.29
N TYR A 153 2.35 26.24 12.12
CA TYR A 153 1.63 26.08 10.87
C TYR A 153 2.41 25.19 9.90
N GLN A 154 3.50 25.67 9.34
CA GLN A 154 4.18 24.99 8.23
C GLN A 154 4.85 23.68 8.66
N TYR A 155 5.60 23.70 9.75
CA TYR A 155 6.25 22.49 10.27
C TYR A 155 5.22 21.49 10.82
N LEU A 156 4.17 21.98 11.47
CA LEU A 156 3.09 21.14 11.95
C LEU A 156 2.36 20.46 10.79
N TYR A 157 1.99 21.17 9.73
CA TYR A 157 1.33 20.57 8.57
C TYR A 157 2.23 19.55 7.86
N MET A 158 3.52 19.86 7.71
CA MET A 158 4.50 18.93 7.16
C MET A 158 4.59 17.64 8.01
N TYR A 159 4.62 17.77 9.33
CA TYR A 159 4.64 16.65 10.24
C TYR A 159 3.36 15.81 10.17
N ILE A 160 2.20 16.45 10.11
CA ILE A 160 0.91 15.78 9.92
C ILE A 160 0.89 15.00 8.59
N LEU A 161 1.39 15.58 7.51
CA LEU A 161 1.50 14.90 6.21
C LEU A 161 2.35 13.63 6.31
N LEU A 162 3.52 13.72 6.93
CA LEU A 162 4.41 12.58 7.15
C LEU A 162 3.77 11.49 8.03
N LEU A 163 3.06 11.88 9.07
CA LEU A 163 2.31 10.94 9.90
C LEU A 163 1.17 10.28 9.13
N HIS A 164 0.47 11.03 8.28
CA HIS A 164 -0.57 10.48 7.41
C HIS A 164 0.04 9.41 6.48
N GLN A 165 1.14 9.71 5.79
CA GLN A 165 1.85 8.76 4.95
C GLN A 165 2.24 7.51 5.74
N LYS A 166 2.86 7.67 6.91
CA LYS A 166 3.28 6.58 7.78
C LYS A 166 2.14 5.66 8.17
N TYR A 167 1.03 6.22 8.64
CA TYR A 167 -0.10 5.41 9.12
C TYR A 167 -0.88 4.76 7.98
N VAL A 168 -0.98 5.38 6.82
CA VAL A 168 -1.57 4.75 5.64
C VAL A 168 -0.71 3.57 5.18
N LEU A 169 0.62 3.71 5.15
CA LEU A 169 1.51 2.58 4.84
C LEU A 169 1.38 1.44 5.88
N TYR A 170 1.29 1.76 7.17
CA TYR A 170 1.00 0.73 8.20
C TYR A 170 -0.33 0.02 7.98
N MET A 171 -1.36 0.75 7.55
CA MET A 171 -2.65 0.15 7.20
C MET A 171 -2.50 -0.84 6.05
N PHE A 172 -1.81 -0.45 4.98
CA PHE A 172 -1.50 -1.34 3.86
C PHE A 172 -0.73 -2.59 4.29
N LEU A 173 0.33 -2.45 5.10
CA LEU A 173 1.08 -3.60 5.64
C LEU A 173 0.19 -4.56 6.44
N THR A 174 -0.71 -4.03 7.25
CA THR A 174 -1.61 -4.84 8.07
C THR A 174 -2.63 -5.57 7.21
N GLU A 175 -3.20 -4.91 6.19
CA GLU A 175 -4.15 -5.50 5.26
C GLU A 175 -3.52 -6.69 4.49
N ILE A 176 -2.27 -6.59 4.06
CA ILE A 176 -1.53 -7.70 3.44
C ILE A 176 -1.35 -8.84 4.43
N GLY A 177 -0.91 -8.54 5.66
CA GLY A 177 -0.63 -9.55 6.68
C GLY A 177 -1.85 -10.38 7.10
N VAL A 178 -3.05 -9.84 6.96
CA VAL A 178 -4.31 -10.55 7.27
C VAL A 178 -4.75 -11.50 6.14
N GLY A 179 -4.06 -11.52 4.99
CA GLY A 179 -4.32 -12.46 3.89
C GLY A 179 -5.67 -12.27 3.19
N ARG A 180 -6.22 -11.06 3.19
CA ARG A 180 -7.52 -10.75 2.56
C ARG A 180 -7.49 -10.77 1.03
N TYR A 181 -6.30 -10.84 0.43
CA TYR A 181 -6.10 -10.70 -1.01
C TYR A 181 -5.76 -12.05 -1.66
N ASN A 182 -6.80 -12.89 -1.81
CA ASN A 182 -6.64 -14.23 -2.36
C ASN A 182 -6.99 -14.34 -3.84
N THR A 183 -7.59 -13.32 -4.43
CA THR A 183 -7.98 -13.31 -5.85
C THR A 183 -7.19 -12.26 -6.62
N LEU A 184 -7.05 -12.46 -7.95
CA LEU A 184 -6.39 -11.48 -8.80
C LEU A 184 -7.08 -10.10 -8.74
N GLU A 185 -8.41 -10.11 -8.72
CA GLU A 185 -9.22 -8.87 -8.66
C GLU A 185 -8.93 -8.06 -7.38
N THR A 186 -8.90 -8.73 -6.21
CA THR A 186 -8.59 -8.06 -4.94
C THR A 186 -7.16 -7.56 -4.87
N LEU A 187 -6.19 -8.26 -5.47
CA LEU A 187 -4.80 -7.80 -5.58
C LEU A 187 -4.65 -6.59 -6.51
N GLU A 188 -5.36 -6.58 -7.64
CA GLU A 188 -5.36 -5.44 -8.57
C GLU A 188 -6.01 -4.19 -7.95
N GLU A 189 -7.10 -4.36 -7.21
CA GLU A 189 -7.75 -3.28 -6.46
C GLU A 189 -6.83 -2.70 -5.38
N TYR A 190 -6.16 -3.57 -4.63
CA TYR A 190 -5.19 -3.15 -3.62
C TYR A 190 -4.03 -2.36 -4.25
N ARG A 191 -3.49 -2.87 -5.35
CA ARG A 191 -2.41 -2.20 -6.09
C ARG A 191 -2.85 -0.84 -6.63
N ARG A 192 -4.10 -0.73 -7.13
CA ARG A 192 -4.68 0.53 -7.57
C ARG A 192 -4.74 1.54 -6.42
N ARG A 193 -5.25 1.16 -5.25
CA ARG A 193 -5.29 2.01 -4.05
C ARG A 193 -3.90 2.46 -3.61
N LEU A 194 -2.90 1.58 -3.69
CA LEU A 194 -1.51 1.94 -3.36
C LEU A 194 -0.95 2.98 -4.34
N TYR A 195 -1.22 2.85 -5.64
CA TYR A 195 -0.79 3.83 -6.63
C TYR A 195 -1.53 5.17 -6.51
N GLU A 196 -2.82 5.15 -6.19
CA GLU A 196 -3.57 6.38 -5.89
C GLU A 196 -2.96 7.09 -4.67
N PHE A 197 -2.66 6.35 -3.63
CA PHE A 197 -1.97 6.91 -2.45
C PHE A 197 -0.59 7.49 -2.81
N GLU A 198 0.20 6.78 -3.62
CA GLU A 198 1.51 7.27 -4.08
C GLU A 198 1.36 8.59 -4.86
N ALA A 199 0.41 8.64 -5.79
CA ALA A 199 0.17 9.83 -6.62
C ALA A 199 -0.31 11.04 -5.82
N ASP A 200 -1.14 10.81 -4.81
CA ASP A 200 -1.80 11.88 -4.07
C ASP A 200 -1.01 12.37 -2.85
N PHE A 201 -0.20 11.51 -2.24
CA PHE A 201 0.41 11.80 -0.94
C PHE A 201 1.91 11.61 -0.86
N VAL A 202 2.57 10.94 -1.83
CA VAL A 202 4.01 10.75 -1.81
C VAL A 202 4.69 11.78 -2.71
N PHE A 203 5.24 12.83 -2.08
CA PHE A 203 5.88 13.92 -2.80
C PHE A 203 7.40 13.83 -2.68
N SER A 204 8.09 13.93 -3.80
CA SER A 204 9.54 14.10 -3.82
C SER A 204 9.96 15.53 -3.46
N CYS A 205 9.05 16.50 -3.67
CA CYS A 205 9.27 17.91 -3.34
C CYS A 205 7.98 18.48 -2.76
N VAL A 206 7.97 18.71 -1.45
CA VAL A 206 6.80 19.25 -0.71
C VAL A 206 6.78 20.78 -0.72
N THR A 207 7.95 21.39 -0.92
CA THR A 207 8.12 22.84 -0.85
C THR A 207 9.34 23.29 -1.63
N GLU A 208 9.28 24.49 -2.21
CA GLU A 208 10.43 25.15 -2.83
C GLU A 208 11.42 25.73 -1.81
N VAL A 209 11.02 25.81 -0.53
CA VAL A 209 11.87 26.33 0.53
C VAL A 209 12.82 25.25 1.02
N ALA A 210 14.10 25.36 0.66
CA ALA A 210 15.13 24.37 0.93
C ALA A 210 15.23 23.93 2.41
N GLN A 211 14.96 24.82 3.35
CA GLN A 211 15.00 24.50 4.78
C GLN A 211 13.91 23.51 5.17
N TYR A 212 12.69 23.68 4.68
CA TYR A 212 11.58 22.77 4.95
C TYR A 212 11.77 21.44 4.22
N GLN A 213 12.22 21.51 2.96
CA GLN A 213 12.47 20.32 2.16
C GLN A 213 13.50 19.39 2.82
N ARG A 214 14.64 19.95 3.28
CA ARG A 214 15.66 19.16 3.97
C ARG A 214 15.16 18.49 5.25
N LEU A 215 14.31 19.16 6.01
CA LEU A 215 13.72 18.57 7.21
C LEU A 215 12.71 17.49 6.84
N TYR A 216 11.89 17.72 5.81
CA TYR A 216 10.97 16.70 5.28
C TYR A 216 11.71 15.44 4.85
N ASP A 217 12.79 15.58 4.08
CA ASP A 217 13.62 14.45 3.64
C ASP A 217 14.19 13.68 4.84
N ARG A 218 14.70 14.40 5.85
CA ARG A 218 15.19 13.76 7.08
C ARG A 218 14.12 13.00 7.84
N MET A 219 12.94 13.58 8.00
CA MET A 219 11.83 12.91 8.66
C MET A 219 11.35 11.69 7.88
N THR A 220 11.30 11.78 6.54
CA THR A 220 10.98 10.67 5.64
C THR A 220 11.94 9.49 5.84
N ASP A 221 13.24 9.78 5.93
CA ASP A 221 14.28 8.76 6.15
C ASP A 221 14.19 8.14 7.55
N VAL A 222 13.95 8.96 8.59
CA VAL A 222 13.79 8.47 9.98
C VAL A 222 12.51 7.63 10.10
N PHE A 223 11.43 8.00 9.46
CA PHE A 223 10.18 7.24 9.46
C PHE A 223 10.25 6.01 8.54
N ALA A 224 11.33 5.85 7.77
CA ALA A 224 11.53 4.77 6.82
C ALA A 224 10.36 4.62 5.81
N LEU A 225 9.79 5.74 5.35
CA LEU A 225 8.59 5.71 4.52
C LEU A 225 8.84 5.05 3.17
N LYS A 226 10.03 5.23 2.59
CA LYS A 226 10.42 4.59 1.33
C LYS A 226 10.56 3.08 1.48
N ASP A 227 11.25 2.66 2.54
CA ASP A 227 11.44 1.23 2.82
C ASP A 227 10.08 0.55 3.05
N MET A 228 9.20 1.18 3.84
CA MET A 228 7.83 0.68 4.05
C MET A 228 7.03 0.57 2.75
N TYR A 229 7.16 1.53 1.85
CA TYR A 229 6.50 1.49 0.55
C TYR A 229 7.03 0.33 -0.31
N GLU A 230 8.34 0.14 -0.35
CA GLU A 230 8.99 -0.98 -1.07
C GLU A 230 8.58 -2.33 -0.49
N ASP A 231 8.55 -2.46 0.85
CA ASP A 231 8.10 -3.66 1.57
C ASP A 231 6.64 -4.03 1.26
N ILE A 232 5.81 -3.07 0.86
CA ILE A 232 4.44 -3.29 0.42
C ILE A 232 4.39 -3.63 -1.07
N ASN A 233 5.06 -2.85 -1.89
CA ASN A 233 4.93 -2.90 -3.35
C ASN A 233 5.53 -4.18 -3.94
N GLU A 234 6.70 -4.64 -3.46
CA GLU A 234 7.35 -5.85 -3.96
C GLU A 234 6.51 -7.12 -3.79
N PRO A 235 6.02 -7.47 -2.57
CA PRO A 235 5.18 -8.65 -2.38
C PRO A 235 3.90 -8.60 -3.21
N ILE A 236 3.25 -7.43 -3.29
CA ILE A 236 2.00 -7.27 -4.07
C ILE A 236 2.27 -7.48 -5.56
N ARG A 237 3.37 -6.98 -6.07
CA ARG A 237 3.76 -7.21 -7.47
C ARG A 237 4.01 -8.68 -7.72
N ALA A 238 4.77 -9.36 -6.86
CA ALA A 238 5.07 -10.77 -6.98
C ALA A 238 3.80 -11.63 -6.94
N LEU A 239 2.92 -11.40 -5.96
CA LEU A 239 1.63 -12.10 -5.84
C LEU A 239 0.72 -11.87 -7.05
N THR A 240 0.68 -10.64 -7.56
CA THR A 240 -0.13 -10.32 -8.74
C THR A 240 0.38 -11.06 -9.99
N GLU A 241 1.69 -11.12 -10.19
CA GLU A 241 2.30 -11.85 -11.30
C GLU A 241 2.06 -13.36 -11.19
N GLU A 242 2.17 -13.93 -10.00
CA GLU A 242 1.89 -15.33 -9.74
C GLU A 242 0.42 -15.69 -10.05
N ARG A 243 -0.53 -14.90 -9.54
CA ARG A 243 -1.96 -15.09 -9.81
C ARG A 243 -2.32 -14.92 -11.29
N LYS A 244 -1.68 -13.99 -11.99
CA LYS A 244 -1.85 -13.86 -13.45
C LYS A 244 -1.41 -15.12 -14.18
N ARG A 245 -0.25 -15.68 -13.83
CA ARG A 245 0.24 -16.94 -14.41
C ARG A 245 -0.72 -18.09 -14.16
N GLU A 246 -1.18 -18.28 -12.92
CA GLU A 246 -2.16 -19.30 -12.57
C GLU A 246 -3.45 -19.16 -13.41
N THR A 247 -3.98 -17.95 -13.53
CA THR A 247 -5.19 -17.66 -14.32
C THR A 247 -4.98 -17.96 -15.81
N GLU A 248 -3.82 -17.58 -16.36
CA GLU A 248 -3.47 -17.87 -17.76
C GLU A 248 -3.32 -19.39 -18.01
N GLU A 249 -2.72 -20.13 -17.07
CA GLU A 249 -2.59 -21.58 -17.16
C GLU A 249 -3.97 -22.28 -17.10
N GLU A 250 -4.86 -21.81 -16.21
CA GLU A 250 -6.23 -22.31 -16.17
C GLU A 250 -7.00 -22.03 -17.46
N GLN A 251 -6.86 -20.81 -18.03
CA GLN A 251 -7.48 -20.47 -19.31
C GLN A 251 -6.96 -21.35 -20.44
N LYS A 252 -5.64 -21.53 -20.55
CA LYS A 252 -5.01 -22.43 -21.52
C LYS A 252 -5.52 -23.88 -21.36
N SER A 253 -5.68 -24.35 -20.12
CA SER A 253 -6.24 -25.66 -19.83
C SER A 253 -7.72 -25.80 -20.27
N ARG A 254 -8.54 -24.76 -19.99
CA ARG A 254 -9.94 -24.68 -20.42
C ARG A 254 -10.07 -24.67 -21.95
N GLU A 255 -9.27 -23.83 -22.61
CA GLU A 255 -9.22 -23.75 -24.08
C GLU A 255 -8.80 -25.11 -24.70
N ALA A 256 -7.81 -25.76 -24.12
CA ALA A 256 -7.39 -27.09 -24.58
C ALA A 256 -8.51 -28.15 -24.44
N LYS A 257 -9.31 -28.11 -23.36
CA LYS A 257 -10.47 -28.96 -23.16
C LYS A 257 -11.57 -28.63 -24.17
N LEU A 258 -11.88 -27.36 -24.39
CA LEU A 258 -12.86 -26.93 -25.39
C LEU A 258 -12.45 -27.34 -26.79
N ASN A 259 -11.20 -27.16 -27.18
CA ASN A 259 -10.67 -27.55 -28.47
C ASN A 259 -10.76 -29.09 -28.69
N ARG A 260 -10.51 -29.90 -27.65
CA ARG A 260 -10.72 -31.37 -27.73
C ARG A 260 -12.20 -31.72 -27.93
N SER A 261 -13.12 -31.02 -27.22
CA SER A 261 -14.55 -31.25 -27.38
C SER A 261 -15.05 -30.84 -28.76
N LEU A 262 -14.59 -29.71 -29.28
CA LEU A 262 -14.89 -29.24 -30.62
C LEU A 262 -14.36 -30.19 -31.68
N LEU A 263 -13.17 -30.75 -31.49
CA LEU A 263 -12.58 -31.75 -32.37
C LEU A 263 -13.44 -33.04 -32.38
N PHE A 264 -13.85 -33.51 -31.21
CA PHE A 264 -14.72 -34.65 -31.10
C PHE A 264 -16.06 -34.45 -31.82
N LEU A 265 -16.69 -33.28 -31.63
CA LEU A 265 -17.93 -32.90 -32.35
C LEU A 265 -17.71 -32.80 -33.86
N SER A 266 -16.58 -32.29 -34.31
CA SER A 266 -16.23 -32.21 -35.74
C SER A 266 -16.09 -33.62 -36.34
N ILE A 267 -15.47 -34.55 -35.64
CA ILE A 267 -15.37 -35.95 -36.08
C ILE A 267 -16.75 -36.58 -36.16
N LEU A 268 -17.60 -36.40 -35.15
CA LEU A 268 -18.98 -36.90 -35.15
C LEU A 268 -19.79 -36.31 -36.33
N SER A 269 -19.65 -35.01 -36.60
CA SER A 269 -20.31 -34.35 -37.73
C SER A 269 -19.87 -34.93 -39.10
N VAL A 270 -18.56 -35.27 -39.23
CA VAL A 270 -18.04 -35.91 -40.44
C VAL A 270 -18.63 -37.30 -40.59
N PHE A 271 -18.77 -38.08 -39.52
CA PHE A 271 -19.43 -39.41 -39.57
C PHE A 271 -20.91 -39.29 -39.93
N SER A 272 -21.63 -38.30 -39.36
CA SER A 272 -23.02 -38.05 -39.73
C SER A 272 -23.18 -37.74 -41.23
N ALA A 273 -22.33 -36.81 -41.73
CA ALA A 273 -22.35 -36.44 -43.16
C ALA A 273 -22.02 -37.61 -44.08
N LEU A 274 -21.17 -38.55 -43.64
CA LEU A 274 -20.92 -39.79 -44.37
C LEU A 274 -22.19 -40.66 -44.50
N ILE A 275 -22.87 -40.89 -43.38
CA ILE A 275 -24.08 -41.70 -43.35
C ILE A 275 -25.15 -41.07 -44.24
N ASP A 276 -25.39 -39.76 -44.07
CA ASP A 276 -26.38 -39.04 -44.87
C ASP A 276 -26.07 -39.07 -46.40
N SER A 277 -24.78 -39.01 -46.76
CA SER A 277 -24.33 -39.09 -48.15
C SER A 277 -24.56 -40.50 -48.75
N PHE A 278 -24.35 -41.55 -47.94
CA PHE A 278 -24.66 -42.90 -48.39
C PHE A 278 -26.16 -43.13 -48.60
N ASP A 279 -27.00 -42.70 -47.66
CA ASP A 279 -28.46 -42.84 -47.74
C ASP A 279 -29.02 -42.02 -48.91
N PHE A 280 -28.55 -40.80 -49.08
CA PHE A 280 -28.94 -39.94 -50.23
C PHE A 280 -28.56 -40.57 -51.58
N SER A 281 -27.32 -41.06 -51.72
CA SER A 281 -26.87 -41.63 -52.97
C SER A 281 -27.60 -42.96 -53.28
N ALA A 282 -27.89 -43.79 -52.29
CA ALA A 282 -28.61 -45.04 -52.43
C ALA A 282 -30.11 -44.80 -52.78
N SER A 283 -30.78 -43.95 -52.02
CA SER A 283 -32.22 -43.69 -52.18
C SER A 283 -32.55 -42.79 -53.38
N PHE A 284 -31.81 -41.76 -53.63
CA PHE A 284 -32.09 -40.78 -54.69
C PHE A 284 -31.57 -41.21 -56.05
N LEU A 285 -30.27 -41.60 -56.15
CA LEU A 285 -29.69 -41.99 -57.43
C LEU A 285 -30.10 -43.38 -57.88
N GLY A 286 -30.14 -44.35 -56.97
CA GLY A 286 -30.52 -45.70 -57.30
C GLY A 286 -32.03 -45.98 -57.33
N GLY A 287 -32.77 -45.29 -56.43
CA GLY A 287 -34.22 -45.47 -56.30
C GLY A 287 -35.03 -44.51 -57.21
N THR A 288 -34.83 -43.21 -57.13
CA THR A 288 -35.66 -42.18 -57.80
C THR A 288 -35.24 -42.00 -59.24
N LEU A 289 -33.92 -41.88 -59.52
CA LEU A 289 -33.39 -41.61 -60.89
C LEU A 289 -33.04 -42.86 -61.67
N LYS A 290 -33.05 -44.06 -61.04
CA LYS A 290 -32.76 -45.39 -61.65
C LYS A 290 -31.41 -45.41 -62.39
N PHE A 291 -30.40 -44.78 -61.88
CA PHE A 291 -29.05 -44.88 -62.41
C PHE A 291 -28.45 -46.27 -62.13
N GLY A 292 -27.61 -46.70 -63.04
CA GLY A 292 -26.89 -47.97 -62.84
C GLY A 292 -25.97 -47.98 -61.61
N PRO A 293 -25.69 -49.13 -61.03
CA PRO A 293 -24.92 -49.23 -59.77
C PRO A 293 -23.55 -48.64 -59.87
N ALA A 294 -22.90 -48.59 -61.03
CA ALA A 294 -21.61 -47.97 -61.25
C ALA A 294 -21.61 -46.44 -61.01
N VAL A 295 -22.68 -45.75 -61.35
CA VAL A 295 -22.83 -44.30 -61.16
C VAL A 295 -23.07 -43.99 -59.66
N VAL A 296 -23.89 -44.79 -58.99
CA VAL A 296 -24.16 -44.65 -57.53
C VAL A 296 -22.85 -44.84 -56.74
N HIS A 297 -22.10 -45.90 -57.01
CA HIS A 297 -20.80 -46.12 -56.35
C HIS A 297 -19.75 -45.11 -56.72
N GLY A 298 -19.77 -44.52 -57.94
CA GLY A 298 -18.89 -43.43 -58.33
C GLY A 298 -19.12 -42.15 -57.50
N VAL A 299 -20.39 -41.75 -57.34
CA VAL A 299 -20.75 -40.57 -56.50
C VAL A 299 -20.41 -40.83 -55.00
N GLN A 300 -20.69 -42.04 -54.49
CA GLN A 300 -20.30 -42.38 -53.13
C GLN A 300 -18.78 -42.29 -52.91
N GLY A 301 -17.98 -42.73 -53.87
CA GLY A 301 -16.53 -42.66 -53.84
C GLY A 301 -16.02 -41.22 -53.82
N VAL A 302 -16.63 -40.29 -54.59
CA VAL A 302 -16.30 -38.86 -54.61
C VAL A 302 -16.64 -38.20 -53.28
N CYS A 303 -17.82 -38.51 -52.68
CA CYS A 303 -18.21 -38.00 -51.37
C CYS A 303 -17.26 -38.47 -50.27
N ILE A 304 -16.88 -39.71 -50.27
CA ILE A 304 -15.89 -40.27 -49.30
C ILE A 304 -14.54 -39.54 -49.46
N LEU A 305 -14.08 -39.30 -50.66
CA LEU A 305 -12.80 -38.67 -50.92
C LEU A 305 -12.81 -37.18 -50.45
N LEU A 306 -13.91 -36.46 -50.69
CA LEU A 306 -14.06 -35.10 -50.18
C LEU A 306 -14.06 -35.03 -48.65
N ILE A 307 -14.76 -35.94 -48.00
CA ILE A 307 -14.81 -36.00 -46.51
C ILE A 307 -13.45 -36.39 -45.94
N PHE A 308 -12.73 -37.32 -46.57
CA PHE A 308 -11.34 -37.64 -46.18
C PHE A 308 -10.40 -36.44 -46.33
N LEU A 309 -10.52 -35.66 -47.41
CA LEU A 309 -9.71 -34.45 -47.60
C LEU A 309 -10.00 -33.36 -46.54
N THR A 310 -11.27 -33.17 -46.20
CA THR A 310 -11.63 -32.22 -45.15
C THR A 310 -11.14 -32.69 -43.78
N ALA A 311 -11.30 -33.99 -43.43
CA ALA A 311 -10.79 -34.57 -42.20
C ALA A 311 -9.26 -34.52 -42.10
N ALA A 312 -8.53 -34.77 -43.18
CA ALA A 312 -7.08 -34.64 -43.23
C ALA A 312 -6.62 -33.18 -43.05
N GLY A 313 -7.36 -32.21 -43.62
CA GLY A 313 -7.14 -30.79 -43.42
C GLY A 313 -7.24 -30.38 -41.95
N VAL A 314 -8.31 -30.86 -41.26
CA VAL A 314 -8.51 -30.61 -39.82
C VAL A 314 -7.42 -31.27 -38.98
N LEU A 315 -7.07 -32.52 -39.26
CA LEU A 315 -5.97 -33.22 -38.58
C LEU A 315 -4.62 -32.51 -38.77
N LYS A 316 -4.31 -32.04 -39.99
CA LYS A 316 -3.08 -31.34 -40.30
C LYS A 316 -3.01 -30.00 -39.50
N SER A 317 -4.08 -29.25 -39.42
CA SER A 317 -4.15 -28.00 -38.65
C SER A 317 -3.86 -28.25 -37.16
N LEU A 318 -4.32 -29.38 -36.62
CA LEU A 318 -4.09 -29.78 -35.22
C LEU A 318 -2.63 -30.20 -34.95
N PHE A 319 -2.01 -30.91 -35.89
CA PHE A 319 -0.60 -31.29 -35.78
C PHE A 319 0.34 -30.13 -35.89
N VAL A 320 0.03 -29.12 -36.74
CA VAL A 320 0.79 -27.88 -36.85
C VAL A 320 0.70 -27.08 -35.56
N SER A 321 -0.48 -26.88 -35.02
CA SER A 321 -0.68 -26.17 -33.72
C SER A 321 0.05 -26.88 -32.55
N LYS A 322 0.14 -28.20 -32.54
CA LYS A 322 0.88 -28.94 -31.53
C LYS A 322 2.40 -28.84 -31.67
N LYS A 323 2.91 -28.65 -32.90
CA LYS A 323 4.35 -28.53 -33.19
C LYS A 323 4.87 -27.11 -32.90
N GLU A 324 4.05 -26.07 -32.98
CA GLU A 324 4.37 -24.72 -32.58
C GLU A 324 4.45 -24.61 -31.04
N LYS A 325 3.53 -25.25 -30.30
CA LYS A 325 3.57 -25.31 -28.82
C LYS A 325 4.73 -26.13 -28.21
N LEU A 326 5.46 -26.89 -29.01
CA LEU A 326 6.64 -27.66 -28.57
C LEU A 326 7.95 -26.91 -28.88
N LYS A 327 7.87 -25.75 -29.51
CA LYS A 327 9.03 -24.89 -29.83
C LYS A 327 9.15 -23.62 -28.98
N GLU A 328 8.13 -23.29 -28.21
CA GLU A 328 8.14 -22.30 -27.12
C GLU A 328 8.47 -23.01 -25.79
#